data_a3f884513e6b4405adc965d47dbdf8b8
#
_entry.id   a3f884513e6b4405adc965d47dbdf8b8
#
_cell.length_a   1.000
_cell.length_b   1.000
_cell.length_c   1.000
_cell.angle_alpha   90.00
_cell.angle_beta   90.00
_cell.angle_gamma   90.00
#
_symmetry.space_group_name_H-M   'P 1'
#
loop_
_entity.id
_entity.type
_entity.pdbx_description
1 polymer ?
#
loop_
_entity_poly.entity_id
_entity_poly.type
_entity_poly.pdbx_seq_one_letter_code
_entity_poly.pdbx_strand_id
1 'polypeptide(L)'
;MKLPHEFYQLPFRFDVGQLAKEIEQFTESDWVTHHEGFQGNSAIPLISVNGEFNNDFKGPMLPTAALAKSPYIKQILASFGEVLSRSRLMRLAPGAQVPLHSDINYHWYKRVRVHIPITTTEQVQFFCHDKQVHMGAGECWIFDSWKLHKVENNSDQYRVHLVVDLAGSSQFWRTVFQHSRSIADDQSTTLNSQFVGFNPDSPATLITEQFNAPVIMPVAEVEYLTNELLAEVKHNPENLVADVNAFSLLIADFVADWRMLWLQYECTKAGWPHYHALREQTMIKALLCAKSLQLTHSGSAVKAFEQLVIVACMNVELSEQLATRKQAITSPKNSPESANLASVKSASATSTSTSIIPKTAAENNARTIAAPPSRNSPCPCGSGERYKACHGKVN
;
A
#
# COMPACT_ATOMS: atom_id res chain seq x y z
N MET A 1 -8.08 2.29 -7.28
CA MET A 1 -9.43 1.86 -7.67
C MET A 1 -9.83 2.54 -8.94
N LYS A 2 -10.51 1.84 -9.86
CA LYS A 2 -11.02 2.38 -11.12
C LYS A 2 -12.46 2.84 -10.95
N LEU A 3 -12.79 4.03 -11.47
CA LEU A 3 -14.12 4.61 -11.45
C LEU A 3 -14.60 4.93 -12.87
N PRO A 4 -15.93 4.94 -13.13
CA PRO A 4 -16.48 5.37 -14.43
C PRO A 4 -16.13 6.81 -14.81
N HIS A 5 -16.06 7.72 -13.82
CA HIS A 5 -15.68 9.12 -13.99
C HIS A 5 -14.52 9.49 -13.06
N GLU A 6 -13.79 10.54 -13.43
CA GLU A 6 -12.57 10.99 -12.71
C GLU A 6 -12.85 11.39 -11.27
N PHE A 7 -13.98 12.06 -11.01
CA PHE A 7 -14.35 12.58 -9.70
C PHE A 7 -15.80 12.35 -9.36
N TYR A 8 -16.06 12.07 -8.08
CA TYR A 8 -17.40 12.05 -7.49
C TYR A 8 -17.42 12.86 -6.20
N GLN A 9 -18.38 13.78 -6.09
CA GLN A 9 -18.72 14.44 -4.84
C GLN A 9 -19.78 13.62 -4.13
N LEU A 10 -19.44 13.09 -2.96
CA LEU A 10 -20.33 12.27 -2.14
C LEU A 10 -21.35 13.14 -1.39
N PRO A 11 -22.54 12.59 -1.03
CA PRO A 11 -23.63 13.34 -0.40
C PRO A 11 -23.40 13.54 1.10
N PHE A 12 -22.20 13.99 1.49
CA PHE A 12 -21.84 14.27 2.88
C PHE A 12 -21.26 15.66 3.02
N ARG A 13 -21.57 16.31 4.12
CA ARG A 13 -21.00 17.59 4.55
C ARG A 13 -20.59 17.52 6.01
N PHE A 14 -19.45 18.12 6.32
CA PHE A 14 -18.86 18.08 7.66
C PHE A 14 -18.66 19.48 8.22
N ASP A 15 -18.62 19.59 9.56
CA ASP A 15 -18.40 20.84 10.28
C ASP A 15 -16.92 21.24 10.19
N VAL A 16 -16.63 22.19 9.29
CA VAL A 16 -15.28 22.69 9.03
C VAL A 16 -14.69 23.36 10.27
N GLY A 17 -15.53 24.11 11.02
CA GLY A 17 -15.07 24.81 12.22
C GLY A 17 -14.61 23.83 13.31
N GLN A 18 -15.32 22.75 13.50
CA GLN A 18 -14.93 21.72 14.46
C GLN A 18 -13.71 20.94 13.97
N LEU A 19 -13.62 20.62 12.67
CA LEU A 19 -12.43 19.99 12.09
C LEU A 19 -11.19 20.86 12.25
N ALA A 20 -11.29 22.17 11.98
CA ALA A 20 -10.17 23.10 12.12
C ALA A 20 -9.65 23.14 13.56
N LYS A 21 -10.55 23.21 14.56
CA LYS A 21 -10.17 23.17 15.99
C LYS A 21 -9.41 21.89 16.35
N GLU A 22 -9.79 20.74 15.78
CA GLU A 22 -9.06 19.50 16.04
C GLU A 22 -7.69 19.45 15.36
N ILE A 23 -7.48 20.19 14.28
CA ILE A 23 -6.16 20.29 13.64
C ILE A 23 -5.23 21.24 14.38
N GLU A 24 -5.75 22.34 14.93
CA GLU A 24 -4.95 23.34 15.66
C GLU A 24 -4.21 22.78 16.89
N GLN A 25 -4.66 21.64 17.43
CA GLN A 25 -3.97 20.97 18.54
C GLN A 25 -2.65 20.30 18.15
N PHE A 26 -2.40 20.07 16.85
CA PHE A 26 -1.19 19.43 16.36
C PHE A 26 -0.08 20.47 16.11
N THR A 27 1.13 20.13 16.56
CA THR A 27 2.34 20.94 16.38
C THR A 27 3.10 20.50 15.13
N GLU A 28 4.10 21.27 14.70
CA GLU A 28 4.93 20.89 13.55
C GLU A 28 5.62 19.54 13.72
N SER A 29 5.94 19.13 14.95
CA SER A 29 6.54 17.83 15.24
C SER A 29 5.60 16.63 15.02
N ASP A 30 4.28 16.85 14.93
CA ASP A 30 3.29 15.81 14.65
C ASP A 30 3.16 15.52 13.15
N TRP A 31 3.61 16.46 12.29
CA TRP A 31 3.56 16.34 10.83
C TRP A 31 4.81 15.64 10.30
N VAL A 32 4.65 14.41 9.83
CA VAL A 32 5.72 13.60 9.24
C VAL A 32 5.82 13.87 7.74
N THR A 33 7.01 14.12 7.24
CA THR A 33 7.27 14.30 5.79
C THR A 33 6.77 13.07 5.01
N HIS A 34 6.21 13.31 3.83
CA HIS A 34 5.75 12.22 2.96
C HIS A 34 6.92 11.29 2.58
N HIS A 35 6.69 9.99 2.61
CA HIS A 35 7.73 8.97 2.41
C HIS A 35 8.39 9.00 1.02
N GLU A 36 7.70 9.51 0.01
CA GLU A 36 8.26 9.71 -1.34
C GLU A 36 9.05 11.03 -1.47
N GLY A 37 9.20 11.78 -0.38
CA GLY A 37 10.02 12.98 -0.36
C GLY A 37 9.44 14.18 -1.13
N PHE A 38 8.16 14.19 -1.45
CA PHE A 38 7.51 15.33 -2.10
C PHE A 38 7.59 16.55 -1.21
N GLN A 39 8.33 17.56 -1.68
CA GLN A 39 8.59 18.80 -0.92
C GLN A 39 7.27 19.49 -0.53
N GLY A 40 7.13 19.84 0.73
CA GLY A 40 5.94 20.51 1.26
C GLY A 40 4.76 19.57 1.53
N ASN A 41 4.90 18.27 1.29
CA ASN A 41 3.87 17.28 1.61
C ASN A 41 4.19 16.61 2.95
N SER A 42 3.24 16.65 3.89
CA SER A 42 3.37 16.02 5.20
C SER A 42 2.03 15.44 5.67
N ALA A 43 2.09 14.51 6.62
CA ALA A 43 0.90 13.80 7.08
C ALA A 43 0.95 13.51 8.59
N ILE A 44 -0.23 13.40 9.20
CA ILE A 44 -0.41 12.83 10.54
C ILE A 44 -1.20 11.53 10.38
N PRO A 45 -0.64 10.35 10.69
CA PRO A 45 -1.38 9.11 10.69
C PRO A 45 -2.48 9.11 11.76
N LEU A 46 -3.70 8.72 11.36
CA LEU A 46 -4.87 8.60 12.25
C LEU A 46 -5.25 7.13 12.45
N ILE A 47 -5.19 6.34 11.39
CA ILE A 47 -5.26 4.88 11.38
C ILE A 47 -4.06 4.40 10.59
N SER A 48 -3.27 3.51 11.16
CA SER A 48 -2.03 2.98 10.58
C SER A 48 -1.80 1.54 11.00
N VAL A 49 -0.81 0.89 10.41
CA VAL A 49 -0.40 -0.44 10.81
C VAL A 49 0.01 -0.41 12.28
N ASN A 50 -0.63 -1.25 13.09
CA ASN A 50 -0.43 -1.36 14.54
C ASN A 50 -0.74 -0.09 15.36
N GLY A 51 -1.33 0.95 14.76
CA GLY A 51 -1.56 2.25 15.42
C GLY A 51 -0.30 3.07 15.62
N GLU A 52 0.79 2.72 14.95
CA GLU A 52 2.09 3.38 15.06
C GLU A 52 2.27 4.48 14.01
N PHE A 53 3.24 5.38 14.24
CA PHE A 53 3.61 6.41 13.26
C PHE A 53 4.45 5.79 12.13
N ASN A 54 3.80 5.17 11.15
CA ASN A 54 4.43 4.59 9.98
C ASN A 54 3.63 4.85 8.69
N ASN A 55 4.21 4.48 7.55
CA ASN A 55 3.57 4.54 6.24
C ASN A 55 3.27 3.15 5.66
N ASP A 56 3.28 2.12 6.49
CA ASP A 56 3.09 0.74 6.07
C ASP A 56 1.66 0.48 5.57
N PHE A 57 1.54 -0.49 4.67
CA PHE A 57 0.26 -0.92 4.11
C PHE A 57 -0.18 -2.29 4.60
N LYS A 58 0.76 -3.08 5.15
CA LYS A 58 0.57 -4.50 5.42
C LYS A 58 0.55 -4.75 6.93
N GLY A 59 -0.57 -5.22 7.44
CA GLY A 59 -0.78 -5.52 8.85
C GLY A 59 -2.10 -4.98 9.39
N PRO A 60 -2.45 -5.31 10.64
CA PRO A 60 -3.68 -4.83 11.26
C PRO A 60 -3.68 -3.30 11.37
N MET A 61 -4.76 -2.68 10.93
CA MET A 61 -4.97 -1.24 11.01
C MET A 61 -5.58 -0.89 12.37
N LEU A 62 -4.92 -0.01 13.13
CA LEU A 62 -5.37 0.42 14.44
C LEU A 62 -5.35 1.96 14.55
N PRO A 63 -6.24 2.54 15.39
CA PRO A 63 -6.21 3.96 15.71
C PRO A 63 -4.89 4.37 16.34
N THR A 64 -4.37 5.53 15.94
CA THR A 64 -3.16 6.14 16.53
C THR A 64 -3.50 7.01 17.74
N ALA A 65 -2.47 7.45 18.48
CA ALA A 65 -2.60 8.43 19.53
C ALA A 65 -3.12 9.79 19.02
N ALA A 66 -2.84 10.14 17.76
CA ALA A 66 -3.37 11.36 17.14
C ALA A 66 -4.90 11.30 16.98
N LEU A 67 -5.43 10.15 16.53
CA LEU A 67 -6.88 9.97 16.43
C LEU A 67 -7.57 9.97 17.79
N ALA A 68 -6.92 9.49 18.83
CA ALA A 68 -7.47 9.53 20.20
C ALA A 68 -7.73 10.95 20.72
N LYS A 69 -6.98 11.94 20.21
CA LYS A 69 -7.16 13.37 20.52
C LYS A 69 -8.21 14.06 19.64
N SER A 70 -8.75 13.39 18.61
CA SER A 70 -9.60 13.98 17.58
C SER A 70 -10.99 13.32 17.55
N PRO A 71 -11.86 13.61 18.53
CA PRO A 71 -13.16 12.94 18.70
C PRO A 71 -14.10 13.17 17.52
N TYR A 72 -14.11 14.35 16.90
CA TYR A 72 -14.96 14.60 15.75
C TYR A 72 -14.43 13.87 14.49
N ILE A 73 -13.13 13.90 14.23
CA ILE A 73 -12.54 13.09 13.16
C ILE A 73 -12.86 11.60 13.35
N LYS A 74 -12.77 11.11 14.59
CA LYS A 74 -13.17 9.73 14.91
C LYS A 74 -14.65 9.48 14.60
N GLN A 75 -15.54 10.42 14.90
CA GLN A 75 -16.97 10.34 14.58
C GLN A 75 -17.21 10.34 13.06
N ILE A 76 -16.50 11.18 12.31
CA ILE A 76 -16.55 11.20 10.83
C ILE A 76 -16.15 9.83 10.26
N LEU A 77 -15.03 9.26 10.72
CA LEU A 77 -14.59 7.96 10.29
C LEU A 77 -15.62 6.86 10.57
N ALA A 78 -16.24 6.89 11.77
CA ALA A 78 -17.29 5.95 12.15
C ALA A 78 -18.58 6.13 11.31
N SER A 79 -18.89 7.36 10.86
CA SER A 79 -20.13 7.67 10.13
C SER A 79 -20.18 7.02 8.74
N PHE A 80 -19.08 6.61 8.17
CA PHE A 80 -19.06 5.85 6.93
C PHE A 80 -19.64 4.43 7.08
N GLY A 81 -19.61 3.86 8.30
CA GLY A 81 -20.07 2.47 8.53
C GLY A 81 -19.26 1.41 7.80
N GLU A 82 -18.03 1.75 7.39
CA GLU A 82 -17.16 0.95 6.54
C GLU A 82 -15.97 0.35 7.32
N VAL A 83 -15.38 -0.70 6.77
CA VAL A 83 -14.09 -1.20 7.23
C VAL A 83 -13.00 -0.21 6.80
N LEU A 84 -12.40 0.46 7.77
CA LEU A 84 -11.42 1.50 7.58
C LEU A 84 -10.01 0.91 7.44
N SER A 85 -9.27 1.42 6.50
CA SER A 85 -7.88 1.17 6.32
C SER A 85 -7.06 2.40 6.76
N ARG A 86 -5.91 2.61 6.15
CA ARG A 86 -5.03 3.74 6.47
C ARG A 86 -5.78 5.07 6.32
N SER A 87 -5.78 5.89 7.37
CA SER A 87 -6.41 7.22 7.37
C SER A 87 -5.43 8.25 7.92
N ARG A 88 -5.41 9.46 7.34
CA ARG A 88 -4.42 10.49 7.65
C ARG A 88 -4.99 11.89 7.49
N LEU A 89 -4.48 12.83 8.29
CA LEU A 89 -4.45 14.23 7.86
C LEU A 89 -3.30 14.40 6.87
N MET A 90 -3.56 15.01 5.73
CA MET A 90 -2.55 15.28 4.70
C MET A 90 -2.47 16.78 4.44
N ARG A 91 -1.26 17.33 4.60
CA ARG A 91 -0.97 18.74 4.46
C ARG A 91 -0.08 18.97 3.24
N LEU A 92 -0.42 20.01 2.46
CA LEU A 92 0.39 20.49 1.33
C LEU A 92 0.71 21.97 1.54
N ALA A 93 1.99 22.31 1.54
CA ALA A 93 2.48 23.66 1.82
C ALA A 93 2.07 24.68 0.73
N PRO A 94 2.10 25.99 1.03
CA PRO A 94 1.96 27.06 0.05
C PRO A 94 2.88 26.87 -1.16
N GLY A 95 2.37 27.02 -2.37
CA GLY A 95 3.12 26.87 -3.62
C GLY A 95 3.63 25.47 -3.93
N ALA A 96 3.31 24.46 -3.09
CA ALA A 96 3.76 23.08 -3.30
C ALA A 96 2.80 22.28 -4.18
N GLN A 97 3.32 21.18 -4.75
CA GLN A 97 2.53 20.28 -5.57
C GLN A 97 2.82 18.82 -5.24
N VAL A 98 1.82 17.97 -5.45
CA VAL A 98 2.01 16.52 -5.60
C VAL A 98 2.17 16.26 -7.09
N PRO A 99 3.33 15.77 -7.55
CA PRO A 99 3.60 15.59 -8.98
C PRO A 99 2.66 14.58 -9.63
N LEU A 100 2.62 14.57 -10.97
CA LEU A 100 1.80 13.65 -11.74
C LEU A 100 2.21 12.19 -11.47
N HIS A 101 1.28 11.37 -10.98
CA HIS A 101 1.46 9.96 -10.65
C HIS A 101 0.15 9.19 -10.76
N SER A 102 0.20 7.88 -10.55
CA SER A 102 -0.96 7.01 -10.40
C SER A 102 -0.74 6.08 -9.19
N ASP A 103 -1.80 5.82 -8.46
CA ASP A 103 -1.79 4.96 -7.26
C ASP A 103 -2.01 3.49 -7.66
N ILE A 104 -1.05 2.89 -8.39
CA ILE A 104 -1.15 1.52 -8.87
C ILE A 104 -0.37 0.59 -7.95
N ASN A 105 -1.07 0.03 -6.97
CA ASN A 105 -0.60 -1.11 -6.17
C ASN A 105 -1.79 -1.87 -5.59
N TYR A 106 -1.51 -3.00 -4.96
CA TYR A 106 -2.55 -3.85 -4.39
C TYR A 106 -3.40 -3.16 -3.31
N HIS A 107 -2.81 -2.31 -2.47
CA HIS A 107 -3.54 -1.61 -1.42
C HIS A 107 -4.64 -0.72 -2.01
N TRP A 108 -4.29 0.17 -2.94
CA TRP A 108 -5.24 1.10 -3.56
C TRP A 108 -6.15 0.44 -4.60
N TYR A 109 -5.74 -0.70 -5.14
CA TYR A 109 -6.63 -1.49 -5.99
C TYR A 109 -7.87 -1.99 -5.24
N LYS A 110 -7.68 -2.40 -3.99
CA LYS A 110 -8.72 -2.99 -3.13
C LYS A 110 -9.51 -1.96 -2.32
N ARG A 111 -9.16 -0.66 -2.35
CA ARG A 111 -9.73 0.37 -1.46
C ARG A 111 -10.15 1.62 -2.21
N VAL A 112 -11.10 2.31 -1.58
CA VAL A 112 -11.53 3.65 -2.00
C VAL A 112 -10.83 4.67 -1.11
N ARG A 113 -10.34 5.74 -1.72
CA ARG A 113 -9.78 6.88 -1.02
C ARG A 113 -10.75 8.03 -1.01
N VAL A 114 -11.24 8.39 0.17
CA VAL A 114 -12.12 9.54 0.40
C VAL A 114 -11.28 10.74 0.82
N HIS A 115 -11.58 11.90 0.25
CA HIS A 115 -10.99 13.19 0.59
C HIS A 115 -12.04 14.09 1.22
N ILE A 116 -11.72 14.66 2.38
CA ILE A 116 -12.52 15.67 3.08
C ILE A 116 -11.61 16.89 3.29
N PRO A 117 -11.76 17.94 2.48
CA PRO A 117 -11.00 19.17 2.67
C PRO A 117 -11.37 19.85 3.97
N ILE A 118 -10.37 20.30 4.73
CA ILE A 118 -10.54 21.02 5.98
C ILE A 118 -10.08 22.46 5.82
N THR A 119 -8.83 22.65 5.37
CA THR A 119 -8.29 23.94 4.96
C THR A 119 -8.00 23.89 3.48
N THR A 120 -8.62 24.75 2.72
CA THR A 120 -8.47 24.83 1.25
C THR A 120 -8.89 26.20 0.73
N THR A 121 -8.44 26.56 -0.46
CA THR A 121 -8.87 27.74 -1.21
C THR A 121 -9.13 27.37 -2.65
N GLU A 122 -9.81 28.20 -3.43
CA GLU A 122 -10.06 27.96 -4.87
C GLU A 122 -8.79 27.80 -5.70
N GLN A 123 -7.63 28.24 -5.18
CA GLN A 123 -6.32 28.06 -5.80
C GLN A 123 -5.72 26.67 -5.58
N VAL A 124 -6.38 25.81 -4.78
CA VAL A 124 -6.01 24.40 -4.63
C VAL A 124 -6.78 23.59 -5.66
N GLN A 125 -6.05 22.96 -6.57
CA GLN A 125 -6.63 22.25 -7.70
C GLN A 125 -6.19 20.79 -7.75
N PHE A 126 -7.17 19.90 -7.95
CA PHE A 126 -6.96 18.49 -8.21
C PHE A 126 -7.14 18.19 -9.68
N PHE A 127 -6.19 17.50 -10.27
CA PHE A 127 -6.22 17.04 -11.65
C PHE A 127 -6.27 15.52 -11.69
N CYS A 128 -7.14 14.97 -12.50
CA CYS A 128 -7.22 13.55 -12.78
C CYS A 128 -7.53 13.36 -14.27
N HIS A 129 -6.62 12.73 -15.00
CA HIS A 129 -6.67 12.64 -16.44
C HIS A 129 -6.81 14.03 -17.08
N ASP A 130 -7.88 14.28 -17.86
CA ASP A 130 -8.17 15.57 -18.51
C ASP A 130 -9.12 16.48 -17.69
N LYS A 131 -9.46 16.10 -16.48
CA LYS A 131 -10.40 16.82 -15.61
C LYS A 131 -9.69 17.50 -14.45
N GLN A 132 -10.29 18.60 -14.00
CA GLN A 132 -9.81 19.40 -12.90
C GLN A 132 -10.98 19.81 -12.00
N VAL A 133 -10.77 19.76 -10.68
CA VAL A 133 -11.76 20.21 -9.70
C VAL A 133 -11.07 20.95 -8.55
N HIS A 134 -11.81 21.91 -7.94
CA HIS A 134 -11.58 22.38 -6.59
C HIS A 134 -12.50 21.61 -5.64
N MET A 135 -11.94 21.04 -4.57
CA MET A 135 -12.70 20.39 -3.52
C MET A 135 -12.92 21.36 -2.36
N GLY A 136 -14.17 21.80 -2.17
CA GLY A 136 -14.53 22.79 -1.14
C GLY A 136 -14.44 22.25 0.28
N ALA A 137 -14.18 23.14 1.25
CA ALA A 137 -14.06 22.76 2.66
C ALA A 137 -15.36 22.09 3.17
N GLY A 138 -15.21 21.01 3.93
CA GLY A 138 -16.31 20.20 4.47
C GLY A 138 -17.02 19.31 3.45
N GLU A 139 -16.64 19.34 2.18
CA GLU A 139 -17.13 18.41 1.16
C GLU A 139 -16.52 17.03 1.32
N CYS A 140 -17.12 16.06 0.64
CA CYS A 140 -16.65 14.68 0.62
C CYS A 140 -16.45 14.24 -0.82
N TRP A 141 -15.25 13.80 -1.16
CA TRP A 141 -14.88 13.47 -2.53
C TRP A 141 -14.17 12.13 -2.64
N ILE A 142 -14.38 11.45 -3.77
CA ILE A 142 -13.52 10.37 -4.25
C ILE A 142 -13.09 10.68 -5.69
N PHE A 143 -11.94 10.14 -6.11
CA PHE A 143 -11.48 10.23 -7.48
C PHE A 143 -10.81 8.94 -7.95
N ASP A 144 -10.72 8.75 -9.26
CA ASP A 144 -10.05 7.60 -9.88
C ASP A 144 -8.52 7.73 -9.73
N SER A 145 -8.00 7.22 -8.63
CA SER A 145 -6.57 7.25 -8.36
C SER A 145 -5.75 6.28 -9.23
N TRP A 146 -6.40 5.45 -10.04
CA TRP A 146 -5.75 4.61 -11.05
C TRP A 146 -5.26 5.41 -12.24
N LYS A 147 -5.99 6.47 -12.61
CA LYS A 147 -5.59 7.42 -13.65
C LYS A 147 -4.46 8.32 -13.17
N LEU A 148 -3.70 8.88 -14.11
CA LEU A 148 -2.69 9.90 -13.82
C LEU A 148 -3.36 11.11 -13.17
N HIS A 149 -2.87 11.51 -12.00
CA HIS A 149 -3.39 12.61 -11.22
C HIS A 149 -2.29 13.42 -10.54
N LYS A 150 -2.59 14.66 -10.24
CA LYS A 150 -1.70 15.58 -9.49
C LYS A 150 -2.53 16.54 -8.63
N VAL A 151 -1.88 17.20 -7.67
CA VAL A 151 -2.49 18.26 -6.85
C VAL A 151 -1.56 19.46 -6.84
N GLU A 152 -2.11 20.66 -7.02
CA GLU A 152 -1.39 21.92 -6.92
C GLU A 152 -2.02 22.80 -5.84
N ASN A 153 -1.18 23.36 -4.99
CA ASN A 153 -1.58 24.37 -4.02
C ASN A 153 -0.92 25.70 -4.42
N ASN A 154 -1.59 26.46 -5.26
CA ASN A 154 -1.12 27.77 -5.76
C ASN A 154 -1.50 28.94 -4.81
N SER A 155 -1.90 28.63 -3.57
CA SER A 155 -2.23 29.62 -2.54
C SER A 155 -1.05 29.90 -1.61
N ASP A 156 -1.24 30.90 -0.75
CA ASP A 156 -0.30 31.29 0.32
C ASP A 156 -0.56 30.57 1.65
N GLN A 157 -1.50 29.59 1.67
CA GLN A 157 -1.91 28.87 2.86
C GLN A 157 -1.62 27.36 2.73
N TYR A 158 -1.46 26.71 3.87
CA TYR A 158 -1.45 25.24 3.90
C TYR A 158 -2.82 24.69 3.49
N ARG A 159 -2.82 23.73 2.59
CA ARG A 159 -3.99 22.90 2.33
C ARG A 159 -3.97 21.69 3.27
N VAL A 160 -5.08 21.40 3.97
CA VAL A 160 -5.23 20.22 4.83
C VAL A 160 -6.48 19.44 4.46
N HIS A 161 -6.31 18.15 4.17
CA HIS A 161 -7.39 17.19 3.94
C HIS A 161 -7.35 16.07 4.97
N LEU A 162 -8.51 15.65 5.44
CA LEU A 162 -8.69 14.31 5.99
C LEU A 162 -8.80 13.34 4.82
N VAL A 163 -7.89 12.36 4.77
CA VAL A 163 -7.86 11.32 3.73
C VAL A 163 -8.12 9.98 4.38
N VAL A 164 -9.14 9.27 3.88
CA VAL A 164 -9.63 8.02 4.46
C VAL A 164 -9.60 6.94 3.40
N ASP A 165 -8.84 5.87 3.64
CA ASP A 165 -8.89 4.66 2.82
C ASP A 165 -9.89 3.68 3.47
N LEU A 166 -10.88 3.19 2.69
CA LEU A 166 -11.92 2.29 3.17
C LEU A 166 -12.21 1.17 2.17
N ALA A 167 -12.82 0.07 2.64
CA ALA A 167 -13.04 -1.11 1.80
C ALA A 167 -14.07 -0.89 0.68
N GLY A 168 -15.13 -0.13 0.94
CA GLY A 168 -16.22 0.10 0.00
C GLY A 168 -17.23 -1.07 -0.05
N SER A 169 -18.17 -1.08 0.88
CA SER A 169 -19.27 -2.04 0.89
C SER A 169 -20.25 -1.82 -0.26
N SER A 170 -21.17 -2.77 -0.47
CA SER A 170 -22.24 -2.59 -1.44
C SER A 170 -23.13 -1.37 -1.14
N GLN A 171 -23.27 -0.99 0.12
CA GLN A 171 -24.00 0.20 0.51
C GLN A 171 -23.23 1.48 0.17
N PHE A 172 -21.93 1.51 0.42
CA PHE A 172 -21.06 2.63 0.00
C PHE A 172 -21.16 2.84 -1.51
N TRP A 173 -21.05 1.77 -2.31
CA TRP A 173 -21.14 1.88 -3.77
C TRP A 173 -22.52 2.30 -4.27
N ARG A 174 -23.59 1.89 -3.60
CA ARG A 174 -24.94 2.45 -3.91
C ARG A 174 -24.98 3.96 -3.64
N THR A 175 -24.40 4.42 -2.54
CA THR A 175 -24.30 5.86 -2.25
C THR A 175 -23.53 6.60 -3.34
N VAL A 176 -22.38 6.04 -3.78
CA VAL A 176 -21.59 6.64 -4.86
C VAL A 176 -22.38 6.76 -6.17
N PHE A 177 -23.04 5.69 -6.63
CA PHE A 177 -23.64 5.68 -7.95
C PHE A 177 -25.08 6.19 -8.02
N GLN A 178 -25.80 6.29 -6.89
CA GLN A 178 -27.20 6.72 -6.86
C GLN A 178 -27.41 8.07 -6.19
N HIS A 179 -26.53 8.51 -5.31
CA HIS A 179 -26.73 9.69 -4.48
C HIS A 179 -25.59 10.71 -4.57
N SER A 180 -24.47 10.38 -5.20
CA SER A 180 -23.34 11.29 -5.42
C SER A 180 -23.45 11.98 -6.77
N ARG A 181 -22.71 13.07 -6.95
CA ARG A 181 -22.61 13.80 -8.20
C ARG A 181 -21.25 13.52 -8.84
N SER A 182 -21.24 13.00 -10.07
CA SER A 182 -20.01 12.84 -10.85
C SER A 182 -19.62 14.16 -11.53
N ILE A 183 -18.40 14.25 -12.03
CA ILE A 183 -17.96 15.41 -12.81
C ILE A 183 -18.69 15.53 -14.16
N ALA A 184 -19.28 14.43 -14.65
CA ALA A 184 -20.05 14.41 -15.88
C ALA A 184 -21.50 14.91 -15.71
N ASP A 185 -21.99 14.99 -14.46
CA ASP A 185 -23.33 15.44 -14.16
C ASP A 185 -23.46 16.96 -14.29
N ASP A 186 -24.70 17.45 -14.40
CA ASP A 186 -24.97 18.89 -14.39
C ASP A 186 -24.55 19.51 -13.04
N GLN A 187 -23.50 20.31 -13.09
CA GLN A 187 -22.91 20.96 -11.92
C GLN A 187 -23.81 22.06 -11.32
N SER A 188 -24.83 22.52 -12.05
CA SER A 188 -25.83 23.48 -11.55
C SER A 188 -26.84 22.84 -10.58
N THR A 189 -27.00 21.52 -10.62
CA THR A 189 -27.90 20.79 -9.74
C THR A 189 -27.31 20.70 -8.34
N THR A 190 -28.08 21.13 -7.33
CA THR A 190 -27.67 21.05 -5.92
C THR A 190 -27.63 19.60 -5.46
N LEU A 191 -26.45 19.15 -4.98
CA LEU A 191 -26.31 17.85 -4.34
C LEU A 191 -27.03 17.82 -2.99
N ASN A 192 -27.98 16.92 -2.82
CA ASN A 192 -28.66 16.72 -1.53
C ASN A 192 -27.69 16.02 -0.56
N SER A 193 -27.03 16.82 0.28
CA SER A 193 -25.99 16.32 1.19
C SER A 193 -26.50 16.21 2.62
N GLN A 194 -26.17 15.11 3.28
CA GLN A 194 -26.36 14.91 4.71
C GLN A 194 -25.26 15.64 5.49
N PHE A 195 -25.64 16.53 6.38
CA PHE A 195 -24.69 17.17 7.31
C PHE A 195 -24.40 16.24 8.50
N VAL A 196 -23.13 15.96 8.73
CA VAL A 196 -22.63 15.17 9.87
C VAL A 196 -21.95 16.14 10.83
N GLY A 197 -22.71 16.67 11.79
CA GLY A 197 -22.20 17.56 12.83
C GLY A 197 -21.54 16.79 13.98
N PHE A 198 -20.72 17.49 14.79
CA PHE A 198 -20.13 16.91 15.99
C PHE A 198 -21.19 16.66 17.07
N ASN A 199 -21.22 15.46 17.61
CA ASN A 199 -22.05 15.08 18.75
C ASN A 199 -21.17 14.40 19.81
N PRO A 200 -20.82 15.05 20.91
CA PRO A 200 -19.94 14.49 21.95
C PRO A 200 -20.53 13.24 22.63
N ASP A 201 -21.86 13.09 22.62
CA ASP A 201 -22.54 11.94 23.23
C ASP A 201 -22.67 10.72 22.30
N SER A 202 -22.27 10.86 21.03
CA SER A 202 -22.36 9.77 20.07
C SER A 202 -21.19 8.81 20.20
N PRO A 203 -21.42 7.51 20.44
CA PRO A 203 -20.33 6.54 20.44
C PRO A 203 -19.77 6.39 19.03
N ALA A 204 -18.48 6.68 18.85
CA ALA A 204 -17.78 6.48 17.60
C ALA A 204 -17.00 5.14 17.63
N THR A 205 -17.67 4.05 17.22
CA THR A 205 -17.04 2.74 17.08
C THR A 205 -16.43 2.61 15.70
N LEU A 206 -15.14 2.31 15.63
CA LEU A 206 -14.42 2.10 14.38
C LEU A 206 -14.30 0.62 14.08
N ILE A 207 -14.54 0.26 12.83
CA ILE A 207 -14.24 -1.05 12.28
C ILE A 207 -13.01 -0.88 11.40
N THR A 208 -11.91 -1.55 11.72
CA THR A 208 -10.64 -1.42 11.00
C THR A 208 -10.19 -2.73 10.40
N GLU A 209 -9.42 -2.67 9.31
CA GLU A 209 -8.87 -3.85 8.67
C GLU A 209 -7.95 -4.62 9.60
N GLN A 210 -8.19 -5.92 9.71
CA GLN A 210 -7.34 -6.86 10.44
C GLN A 210 -6.49 -7.72 9.51
N PHE A 211 -6.98 -7.95 8.28
CA PHE A 211 -6.34 -8.79 7.27
C PHE A 211 -6.34 -8.03 5.93
N ASN A 212 -5.21 -7.49 5.52
CA ASN A 212 -5.11 -6.64 4.34
C ASN A 212 -4.02 -7.03 3.34
N ALA A 213 -3.23 -8.04 3.67
CA ALA A 213 -2.25 -8.63 2.77
C ALA A 213 -2.14 -10.13 3.05
N PRO A 214 -2.34 -11.00 2.06
CA PRO A 214 -2.13 -12.44 2.24
C PRO A 214 -0.64 -12.75 2.38
N VAL A 215 -0.27 -13.73 3.21
CA VAL A 215 1.13 -14.21 3.29
C VAL A 215 1.59 -14.76 1.94
N ILE A 216 0.77 -15.64 1.35
CA ILE A 216 0.84 -16.08 -0.05
C ILE A 216 -0.55 -15.84 -0.65
N MET A 217 -0.61 -15.18 -1.79
CA MET A 217 -1.87 -14.84 -2.43
C MET A 217 -2.53 -16.08 -3.05
N PRO A 218 -3.83 -16.31 -2.80
CA PRO A 218 -4.57 -17.39 -3.45
C PRO A 218 -4.54 -17.27 -4.98
N VAL A 219 -4.54 -18.42 -5.66
CA VAL A 219 -4.44 -18.49 -7.14
C VAL A 219 -5.51 -17.64 -7.82
N ALA A 220 -6.77 -17.73 -7.36
CA ALA A 220 -7.87 -16.97 -7.95
C ALA A 220 -7.67 -15.45 -7.88
N GLU A 221 -7.02 -14.94 -6.83
CA GLU A 221 -6.74 -13.52 -6.71
C GLU A 221 -5.58 -13.10 -7.62
N VAL A 222 -4.55 -13.93 -7.75
CA VAL A 222 -3.47 -13.70 -8.74
C VAL A 222 -4.03 -13.67 -10.16
N GLU A 223 -4.89 -14.62 -10.51
CA GLU A 223 -5.57 -14.67 -11.82
C GLU A 223 -6.43 -13.42 -12.06
N TYR A 224 -7.19 -13.00 -11.06
CA TYR A 224 -8.05 -11.83 -11.19
C TYR A 224 -7.23 -10.56 -11.47
N LEU A 225 -6.19 -10.30 -10.66
CA LEU A 225 -5.33 -9.12 -10.81
C LEU A 225 -4.57 -9.10 -12.14
N THR A 226 -4.08 -10.26 -12.58
CA THR A 226 -3.36 -10.37 -13.86
C THR A 226 -4.30 -10.21 -15.05
N ASN A 227 -5.54 -10.71 -14.99
CA ASN A 227 -6.53 -10.52 -16.03
C ASN A 227 -6.94 -9.05 -16.17
N GLU A 228 -7.17 -8.34 -15.06
CA GLU A 228 -7.45 -6.92 -15.05
C GLU A 228 -6.32 -6.09 -15.69
N LEU A 229 -5.08 -6.42 -15.34
CA LEU A 229 -3.90 -5.77 -15.93
C LEU A 229 -3.79 -6.03 -17.44
N LEU A 230 -3.95 -7.30 -17.85
CA LEU A 230 -3.90 -7.66 -19.27
C LEU A 230 -5.02 -7.05 -20.08
N ALA A 231 -6.21 -6.87 -19.50
CA ALA A 231 -7.31 -6.17 -20.19
C ALA A 231 -6.91 -4.75 -20.56
N GLU A 232 -6.30 -3.98 -19.66
CA GLU A 232 -5.82 -2.63 -19.95
C GLU A 232 -4.70 -2.60 -21.00
N VAL A 233 -3.72 -3.50 -20.86
CA VAL A 233 -2.61 -3.60 -21.83
C VAL A 233 -3.13 -3.88 -23.24
N LYS A 234 -4.13 -4.77 -23.35
CA LYS A 234 -4.76 -5.12 -24.65
C LYS A 234 -5.62 -3.99 -25.23
N HIS A 235 -6.25 -3.18 -24.38
CA HIS A 235 -7.09 -2.05 -24.83
C HIS A 235 -6.29 -0.82 -25.25
N ASN A 236 -5.01 -0.71 -24.89
CA ASN A 236 -4.18 0.40 -25.31
C ASN A 236 -3.73 0.19 -26.78
N PRO A 237 -4.20 1.02 -27.75
CA PRO A 237 -3.92 0.83 -29.17
C PRO A 237 -2.47 1.14 -29.55
N GLU A 238 -1.71 1.80 -28.68
CA GLU A 238 -0.29 2.13 -28.93
C GLU A 238 0.65 0.93 -28.62
N ASN A 239 0.15 -0.09 -27.94
CA ASN A 239 0.95 -1.27 -27.62
C ASN A 239 1.12 -2.17 -28.84
N LEU A 240 2.36 -2.59 -29.10
CA LEU A 240 2.66 -3.57 -30.16
C LEU A 240 2.04 -4.92 -29.85
N VAL A 241 1.28 -5.47 -30.78
CA VAL A 241 0.58 -6.77 -30.62
C VAL A 241 1.55 -7.90 -30.27
N ALA A 242 2.76 -7.90 -30.82
CA ALA A 242 3.77 -8.90 -30.51
C ALA A 242 4.18 -8.87 -29.03
N ASP A 243 4.41 -7.66 -28.48
CA ASP A 243 4.79 -7.48 -27.07
C ASP A 243 3.62 -7.83 -26.15
N VAL A 244 2.39 -7.44 -26.50
CA VAL A 244 1.17 -7.82 -25.77
C VAL A 244 1.00 -9.33 -25.70
N ASN A 245 1.24 -10.04 -26.82
CA ASN A 245 1.15 -11.50 -26.86
C ASN A 245 2.23 -12.15 -26.02
N ALA A 246 3.50 -11.67 -26.11
CA ALA A 246 4.60 -12.17 -25.30
C ALA A 246 4.36 -11.98 -23.81
N PHE A 247 3.86 -10.81 -23.40
CA PHE A 247 3.52 -10.52 -22.01
C PHE A 247 2.31 -11.34 -21.53
N SER A 248 1.30 -11.55 -22.39
CA SER A 248 0.14 -12.38 -22.07
C SER A 248 0.54 -13.83 -21.81
N LEU A 249 1.45 -14.37 -22.61
CA LEU A 249 1.98 -15.73 -22.43
C LEU A 249 2.79 -15.83 -21.14
N LEU A 250 3.68 -14.86 -20.86
CA LEU A 250 4.46 -14.83 -19.63
C LEU A 250 3.56 -14.83 -18.38
N ILE A 251 2.48 -14.05 -18.39
CA ILE A 251 1.52 -14.00 -17.29
C ILE A 251 0.77 -15.33 -17.15
N ALA A 252 0.36 -15.95 -18.26
CA ALA A 252 -0.30 -17.25 -18.24
C ALA A 252 0.60 -18.33 -17.63
N ASP A 253 1.88 -18.36 -18.01
CA ASP A 253 2.88 -19.25 -17.41
C ASP A 253 3.05 -18.99 -15.92
N PHE A 254 3.18 -17.73 -15.52
CA PHE A 254 3.29 -17.35 -14.10
C PHE A 254 2.10 -17.84 -13.27
N VAL A 255 0.89 -17.65 -13.76
CA VAL A 255 -0.33 -18.08 -13.04
C VAL A 255 -0.41 -19.61 -12.97
N ALA A 256 -0.03 -20.32 -14.05
CA ALA A 256 -0.01 -21.79 -14.05
C ALA A 256 1.02 -22.34 -13.05
N ASP A 257 2.24 -21.78 -13.04
CA ASP A 257 3.30 -22.18 -12.11
C ASP A 257 2.95 -21.80 -10.65
N TRP A 258 2.33 -20.63 -10.43
CA TRP A 258 1.82 -20.22 -9.12
C TRP A 258 0.79 -21.21 -8.60
N ARG A 259 -0.12 -21.70 -9.46
CA ARG A 259 -1.12 -22.71 -9.12
C ARG A 259 -0.46 -24.03 -8.72
N MET A 260 0.61 -24.47 -9.44
CA MET A 260 1.33 -25.70 -9.09
C MET A 260 1.98 -25.60 -7.71
N LEU A 261 2.61 -24.46 -7.41
CA LEU A 261 3.18 -24.20 -6.09
C LEU A 261 2.11 -24.15 -5.00
N TRP A 262 0.96 -23.53 -5.29
CA TRP A 262 -0.16 -23.46 -4.35
C TRP A 262 -0.71 -24.85 -4.00
N LEU A 263 -0.90 -25.71 -4.99
CA LEU A 263 -1.38 -27.08 -4.77
C LEU A 263 -0.40 -27.92 -3.95
N GLN A 264 0.89 -27.62 -4.03
CA GLN A 264 1.93 -28.37 -3.33
C GLN A 264 2.23 -27.80 -1.93
N TYR A 265 2.19 -26.49 -1.75
CA TYR A 265 2.70 -25.84 -0.54
C TYR A 265 1.68 -24.94 0.17
N GLU A 266 0.62 -24.48 -0.51
CA GLU A 266 -0.32 -23.47 -0.01
C GLU A 266 0.45 -22.26 0.55
N CYS A 267 0.21 -21.84 1.80
CA CYS A 267 0.92 -20.73 2.45
C CYS A 267 2.06 -21.18 3.39
N THR A 268 2.42 -22.48 3.36
CA THR A 268 3.44 -23.04 4.27
C THR A 268 4.85 -22.51 3.98
N LYS A 269 5.67 -22.42 5.04
CA LYS A 269 7.06 -21.96 4.93
C LYS A 269 7.92 -22.76 3.95
N ALA A 270 7.61 -24.04 3.75
CA ALA A 270 8.33 -24.90 2.80
C ALA A 270 8.20 -24.41 1.36
N GLY A 271 7.09 -23.77 1.00
CA GLY A 271 6.88 -23.20 -0.34
C GLY A 271 7.56 -21.86 -0.60
N TRP A 272 7.92 -21.10 0.44
CA TRP A 272 8.39 -19.72 0.30
C TRP A 272 9.59 -19.54 -0.66
N PRO A 273 10.65 -20.34 -0.61
CA PRO A 273 11.75 -20.23 -1.58
C PRO A 273 11.32 -20.41 -3.03
N HIS A 274 10.36 -21.30 -3.28
CA HIS A 274 9.86 -21.59 -4.63
C HIS A 274 9.02 -20.43 -5.17
N TYR A 275 8.11 -19.87 -4.36
CA TYR A 275 7.34 -18.67 -4.70
C TYR A 275 8.26 -17.47 -4.97
N HIS A 276 9.29 -17.29 -4.14
CA HIS A 276 10.26 -16.21 -4.32
C HIS A 276 11.00 -16.34 -5.64
N ALA A 277 11.55 -17.53 -5.94
CA ALA A 277 12.25 -17.80 -7.19
C ALA A 277 11.35 -17.58 -8.43
N LEU A 278 10.09 -18.05 -8.38
CA LEU A 278 9.12 -17.84 -9.47
C LEU A 278 8.88 -16.34 -9.72
N ARG A 279 8.65 -15.55 -8.66
CA ARG A 279 8.45 -14.10 -8.76
C ARG A 279 9.65 -13.39 -9.41
N GLU A 280 10.87 -13.67 -8.94
CA GLU A 280 12.10 -13.07 -9.47
C GLU A 280 12.30 -13.40 -10.95
N GLN A 281 12.17 -14.67 -11.31
CA GLN A 281 12.34 -15.12 -12.70
C GLN A 281 11.30 -14.50 -13.63
N THR A 282 10.05 -14.42 -13.17
CA THR A 282 8.96 -13.78 -13.93
C THR A 282 9.21 -12.30 -14.12
N MET A 283 9.68 -11.60 -13.08
CA MET A 283 9.96 -10.16 -13.17
C MET A 283 11.10 -9.86 -14.14
N ILE A 284 12.17 -10.67 -14.14
CA ILE A 284 13.28 -10.56 -15.11
C ILE A 284 12.75 -10.71 -16.54
N LYS A 285 11.90 -11.71 -16.78
CA LYS A 285 11.30 -11.94 -18.12
C LYS A 285 10.38 -10.78 -18.52
N ALA A 286 9.56 -10.25 -17.58
CA ALA A 286 8.66 -9.13 -17.83
C ALA A 286 9.42 -7.87 -18.26
N LEU A 287 10.55 -7.57 -17.63
CA LEU A 287 11.42 -6.45 -18.00
C LEU A 287 12.00 -6.58 -19.42
N LEU A 288 12.12 -7.80 -19.95
CA LEU A 288 12.61 -8.04 -21.31
C LEU A 288 11.51 -7.93 -22.38
N CYS A 289 10.31 -8.47 -22.11
CA CYS A 289 9.25 -8.57 -23.12
C CYS A 289 8.18 -7.48 -23.04
N ALA A 290 8.07 -6.75 -21.92
CA ALA A 290 6.95 -5.83 -21.69
C ALA A 290 7.40 -4.39 -21.33
N LYS A 291 8.67 -4.07 -21.48
CA LYS A 291 9.23 -2.74 -21.11
C LYS A 291 8.56 -1.58 -21.85
N SER A 292 8.16 -1.79 -23.10
CA SER A 292 7.49 -0.81 -23.95
C SER A 292 5.99 -0.65 -23.67
N LEU A 293 5.38 -1.68 -23.02
CA LEU A 293 3.93 -1.71 -22.82
C LEU A 293 3.45 -0.67 -21.81
N GLN A 294 2.35 -0.01 -22.18
CA GLN A 294 1.69 1.00 -21.38
C GLN A 294 0.26 0.58 -21.05
N LEU A 295 -0.22 1.02 -19.90
CA LEU A 295 -1.64 0.98 -19.54
C LEU A 295 -2.38 2.11 -20.24
N THR A 296 -3.70 2.02 -20.33
CA THR A 296 -4.50 3.01 -21.07
C THR A 296 -4.40 4.42 -20.49
N HIS A 297 -4.33 4.55 -19.15
CA HIS A 297 -4.39 5.86 -18.48
C HIS A 297 -3.37 6.05 -17.35
N SER A 298 -2.41 5.15 -17.18
CA SER A 298 -1.65 5.10 -15.93
C SER A 298 -0.15 4.85 -16.06
N GLY A 299 0.38 4.61 -17.23
CA GLY A 299 1.81 4.44 -17.45
C GLY A 299 2.26 2.98 -17.63
N SER A 300 3.47 2.63 -17.17
CA SER A 300 4.14 1.36 -17.48
C SER A 300 3.42 0.11 -16.99
N ALA A 301 3.11 -0.80 -17.91
CA ALA A 301 2.51 -2.10 -17.61
C ALA A 301 3.41 -2.98 -16.72
N VAL A 302 4.72 -2.93 -16.90
CA VAL A 302 5.70 -3.69 -16.09
C VAL A 302 5.71 -3.19 -14.65
N LYS A 303 5.71 -1.86 -14.45
CA LYS A 303 5.65 -1.27 -13.10
C LYS A 303 4.34 -1.63 -12.41
N ALA A 304 3.23 -1.59 -13.13
CA ALA A 304 1.93 -2.01 -12.59
C ALA A 304 1.92 -3.51 -12.23
N PHE A 305 2.46 -4.37 -13.08
CA PHE A 305 2.61 -5.80 -12.79
C PHE A 305 3.45 -6.05 -11.54
N GLU A 306 4.58 -5.35 -11.41
CA GLU A 306 5.43 -5.42 -10.21
C GLU A 306 4.64 -5.07 -8.95
N GLN A 307 3.98 -3.90 -8.91
CA GLN A 307 3.35 -3.37 -7.70
C GLN A 307 2.03 -4.05 -7.35
N LEU A 308 1.24 -4.39 -8.36
CA LEU A 308 -0.09 -4.97 -8.17
C LEU A 308 -0.04 -6.48 -7.90
N VAL A 309 0.90 -7.18 -8.53
CA VAL A 309 0.96 -8.65 -8.51
C VAL A 309 2.22 -9.14 -7.82
N ILE A 310 3.39 -8.87 -8.35
CA ILE A 310 4.66 -9.48 -7.91
C ILE A 310 5.00 -9.14 -6.45
N VAL A 311 4.85 -7.88 -6.06
CA VAL A 311 5.10 -7.44 -4.67
C VAL A 311 4.00 -7.89 -3.73
N ALA A 312 2.77 -7.94 -4.22
CA ALA A 312 1.59 -8.22 -3.39
C ALA A 312 1.35 -9.72 -3.15
N CYS A 313 1.72 -10.59 -4.10
CA CYS A 313 1.37 -12.01 -4.02
C CYS A 313 2.13 -12.81 -2.94
N MET A 314 3.17 -12.22 -2.31
CA MET A 314 3.93 -12.86 -1.24
C MET A 314 4.36 -11.85 -0.17
N ASN A 315 3.95 -12.06 1.08
CA ASN A 315 4.20 -11.17 2.22
C ASN A 315 4.69 -11.95 3.45
N VAL A 316 5.79 -12.65 3.32
CA VAL A 316 6.33 -13.56 4.36
C VAL A 316 6.81 -12.84 5.61
N GLU A 317 7.36 -11.64 5.48
CA GLU A 317 7.80 -10.79 6.60
C GLU A 317 6.64 -10.47 7.54
N LEU A 318 5.44 -10.24 6.99
CA LEU A 318 4.23 -10.04 7.77
C LEU A 318 3.88 -11.26 8.62
N SER A 319 4.05 -12.48 8.07
CA SER A 319 3.82 -13.72 8.81
C SER A 319 4.73 -13.85 10.03
N GLU A 320 5.99 -13.47 9.90
CA GLU A 320 6.97 -13.51 10.99
C GLU A 320 6.66 -12.49 12.07
N GLN A 321 6.27 -11.27 11.70
CA GLN A 321 5.84 -10.23 12.64
C GLN A 321 4.57 -10.65 13.39
N LEU A 322 3.59 -11.23 12.74
CA LEU A 322 2.36 -11.72 13.36
C LEU A 322 2.61 -12.89 14.30
N ALA A 323 3.54 -13.79 13.98
CA ALA A 323 3.93 -14.90 14.84
C ALA A 323 4.62 -14.41 16.11
N THR A 324 5.56 -13.47 16.00
CA THR A 324 6.25 -12.84 17.14
C THR A 324 5.28 -12.13 18.08
N ARG A 325 4.27 -11.46 17.53
CA ARG A 325 3.25 -10.75 18.31
C ARG A 325 2.34 -11.71 19.09
N LYS A 326 1.93 -12.82 18.47
CA LYS A 326 1.16 -13.87 19.17
C LYS A 326 1.94 -14.44 20.35
N GLN A 327 3.23 -14.68 20.19
CA GLN A 327 4.11 -15.15 21.28
C GLN A 327 4.22 -14.13 22.41
N ALA A 328 4.34 -12.83 22.11
CA ALA A 328 4.40 -11.78 23.12
C ALA A 328 3.10 -11.62 23.93
N ILE A 329 1.94 -11.86 23.29
CA ILE A 329 0.63 -11.80 23.96
C ILE A 329 0.37 -13.02 24.83
N THR A 330 0.89 -14.20 24.45
CA THR A 330 0.70 -15.46 25.17
C THR A 330 1.72 -15.70 26.27
N SER A 331 2.81 -14.92 26.34
CA SER A 331 3.78 -15.00 27.42
C SER A 331 3.22 -14.31 28.68
N PRO A 332 3.13 -14.98 29.83
CA PRO A 332 2.68 -14.33 31.06
C PRO A 332 3.64 -13.19 31.44
N LYS A 333 3.08 -12.00 31.68
CA LYS A 333 3.83 -10.87 32.24
C LYS A 333 4.34 -11.29 33.61
N ASN A 334 5.60 -11.69 33.71
CA ASN A 334 6.30 -11.72 35.00
C ASN A 334 6.51 -10.27 35.45
N SER A 335 5.80 -9.86 36.47
CA SER A 335 6.00 -8.59 37.16
C SER A 335 7.45 -8.51 37.67
N PRO A 336 8.13 -7.38 37.51
CA PRO A 336 9.43 -7.23 38.13
C PRO A 336 9.26 -6.93 39.61
N GLU A 337 9.43 -7.93 40.45
CA GLU A 337 9.73 -7.74 41.86
C GLU A 337 11.21 -7.39 42.00
N SER A 338 11.45 -6.37 42.77
CA SER A 338 12.70 -5.75 43.16
C SER A 338 13.85 -6.75 43.40
N ALA A 339 14.99 -6.55 42.74
CA ALA A 339 16.26 -7.09 43.20
C ALA A 339 17.39 -6.07 43.03
N ASN A 340 18.01 -5.84 44.16
CA ASN A 340 19.14 -4.99 44.48
C ASN A 340 20.43 -5.27 43.71
N LEU A 341 21.26 -4.23 43.67
CA LEU A 341 22.68 -4.23 43.30
C LEU A 341 23.50 -5.37 43.90
N ALA A 342 24.39 -5.96 43.12
CA ALA A 342 25.80 -6.21 43.50
C ALA A 342 26.65 -6.68 42.29
N SER A 343 27.66 -5.87 42.00
CA SER A 343 29.07 -6.09 41.60
C SER A 343 29.53 -7.29 40.76
N VAL A 344 30.08 -6.96 39.58
CA VAL A 344 31.42 -7.23 39.04
C VAL A 344 32.09 -8.61 39.32
N LYS A 345 32.41 -9.36 38.28
CA LYS A 345 33.78 -9.76 37.91
C LYS A 345 33.83 -10.60 36.61
N SER A 346 34.83 -10.26 35.82
CA SER A 346 35.33 -10.89 34.60
C SER A 346 35.90 -12.29 34.83
N ALA A 347 35.81 -13.16 33.81
CA ALA A 347 36.91 -14.07 33.44
C ALA A 347 36.66 -14.73 32.06
N SER A 348 37.67 -14.64 31.25
CA SER A 348 37.92 -15.32 29.97
C SER A 348 38.35 -16.77 30.14
N ALA A 349 38.10 -17.63 29.14
CA ALA A 349 38.99 -18.68 28.61
C ALA A 349 38.21 -19.58 27.63
N THR A 350 38.52 -19.61 26.39
CA THR A 350 39.48 -20.33 25.53
C THR A 350 39.28 -21.86 25.39
N SER A 351 39.17 -22.26 24.10
CA SER A 351 39.64 -23.52 23.46
C SER A 351 38.80 -24.79 23.68
N THR A 352 38.67 -25.76 22.81
CA THR A 352 39.35 -26.20 21.57
C THR A 352 38.53 -27.31 20.90
N SER A 353 38.64 -27.37 19.62
CA SER A 353 38.38 -28.42 18.64
C SER A 353 38.26 -29.88 19.07
N THR A 354 37.45 -30.69 18.39
CA THR A 354 37.96 -31.87 17.65
C THR A 354 36.86 -32.43 16.70
N SER A 355 37.26 -32.69 15.49
CA SER A 355 36.65 -33.39 14.38
C SER A 355 36.48 -34.88 14.56
N ILE A 356 35.47 -35.50 13.99
CA ILE A 356 35.55 -36.85 13.38
C ILE A 356 34.39 -37.00 12.35
N ILE A 357 34.76 -37.31 11.10
CA ILE A 357 33.90 -37.83 10.04
C ILE A 357 34.03 -39.37 10.05
N PRO A 358 33.00 -40.12 9.66
CA PRO A 358 33.19 -40.90 8.45
C PRO A 358 32.05 -40.86 7.44
N LYS A 359 32.47 -40.99 6.20
CA LYS A 359 31.75 -41.19 4.93
C LYS A 359 30.97 -42.49 4.90
N THR A 360 29.81 -42.48 4.23
CA THR A 360 29.57 -43.42 3.11
C THR A 360 28.46 -42.89 2.20
N ALA A 361 28.61 -43.15 0.92
CA ALA A 361 27.88 -42.64 -0.22
C ALA A 361 26.55 -43.34 -0.46
N ALA A 362 25.60 -42.58 -1.05
CA ALA A 362 24.72 -43.08 -2.11
C ALA A 362 24.24 -41.90 -2.95
N GLU A 363 24.55 -41.96 -4.22
CA GLU A 363 24.16 -41.04 -5.28
C GLU A 363 22.64 -40.95 -5.42
N ASN A 364 22.08 -39.74 -5.47
CA ASN A 364 20.89 -39.46 -6.24
C ASN A 364 20.98 -38.01 -6.76
N ASN A 365 21.03 -37.89 -8.07
CA ASN A 365 21.08 -36.65 -8.84
C ASN A 365 19.82 -35.82 -8.63
N ALA A 366 19.87 -34.87 -7.70
CA ALA A 366 18.99 -33.70 -7.69
C ALA A 366 19.89 -32.50 -7.94
N ARG A 367 19.67 -31.78 -9.04
CA ARG A 367 20.31 -30.51 -9.31
C ARG A 367 19.97 -29.53 -8.19
N THR A 368 20.89 -29.38 -7.28
CA THR A 368 20.85 -28.32 -6.24
C THR A 368 21.03 -27.00 -6.95
N ILE A 369 19.98 -26.19 -6.97
CA ILE A 369 20.04 -24.78 -7.37
C ILE A 369 20.81 -24.08 -6.24
N ALA A 370 22.01 -23.60 -6.53
CA ALA A 370 22.86 -22.88 -5.59
C ALA A 370 22.16 -21.56 -5.18
N ALA A 371 22.27 -21.21 -3.90
CA ALA A 371 21.84 -19.90 -3.39
C ALA A 371 22.50 -18.76 -4.19
N PRO A 372 21.83 -17.60 -4.38
CA PRO A 372 22.40 -16.50 -5.13
C PRO A 372 23.76 -16.09 -4.53
N PRO A 373 24.76 -15.81 -5.37
CA PRO A 373 26.10 -15.50 -4.88
C PRO A 373 26.08 -14.18 -4.10
N SER A 374 26.87 -14.11 -3.02
CA SER A 374 27.12 -12.86 -2.33
C SER A 374 27.56 -11.78 -3.34
N ARG A 375 27.16 -10.53 -3.14
CA ARG A 375 27.53 -9.41 -4.05
C ARG A 375 29.03 -9.31 -4.32
N ASN A 376 29.86 -9.80 -3.42
CA ASN A 376 31.32 -9.78 -3.53
C ASN A 376 31.92 -11.09 -4.06
N SER A 377 31.14 -12.15 -4.28
CA SER A 377 31.60 -13.42 -4.87
C SER A 377 31.89 -13.29 -6.36
N PRO A 378 32.72 -14.15 -6.95
CA PRO A 378 32.90 -14.25 -8.41
C PRO A 378 31.54 -14.46 -9.08
N CYS A 379 31.34 -13.82 -10.23
CA CYS A 379 30.09 -13.96 -10.96
C CYS A 379 29.99 -15.38 -11.57
N PRO A 380 28.85 -16.08 -11.42
CA PRO A 380 28.67 -17.43 -11.94
C PRO A 380 28.77 -17.54 -13.50
N CYS A 381 28.72 -16.38 -14.20
CA CYS A 381 28.84 -16.36 -15.67
C CYS A 381 30.24 -16.62 -16.19
N GLY A 382 31.26 -16.80 -15.32
CA GLY A 382 32.63 -17.04 -15.73
C GLY A 382 33.43 -15.84 -16.25
N SER A 383 32.87 -14.60 -16.09
CA SER A 383 33.54 -13.36 -16.54
C SER A 383 34.78 -12.99 -15.73
N GLY A 384 35.06 -13.64 -14.61
CA GLY A 384 36.13 -13.28 -13.67
C GLY A 384 35.82 -12.07 -12.79
N GLU A 385 34.75 -11.36 -13.03
CA GLU A 385 34.32 -10.20 -12.24
C GLU A 385 33.51 -10.60 -11.02
N ARG A 386 33.44 -9.70 -10.00
CA ARG A 386 32.55 -9.88 -8.86
C ARG A 386 31.08 -9.69 -9.28
N TYR A 387 30.15 -10.44 -8.68
CA TYR A 387 28.73 -10.41 -9.03
C TYR A 387 28.16 -9.00 -9.08
N LYS A 388 28.50 -8.12 -8.10
CA LYS A 388 28.07 -6.71 -8.06
C LYS A 388 28.57 -5.86 -9.22
N ALA A 389 29.66 -6.22 -9.86
CA ALA A 389 30.25 -5.49 -10.99
C ALA A 389 29.79 -6.03 -12.35
N CYS A 390 29.20 -7.25 -12.36
CA CYS A 390 28.73 -7.94 -13.54
C CYS A 390 27.19 -8.02 -13.54
N HIS A 391 26.59 -9.15 -13.18
CA HIS A 391 25.15 -9.37 -13.23
C HIS A 391 24.36 -8.76 -12.02
N GLY A 392 25.06 -8.35 -10.98
CA GLY A 392 24.48 -7.64 -9.84
C GLY A 392 24.65 -6.10 -9.89
N LYS A 393 24.97 -5.53 -11.04
CA LYS A 393 24.97 -4.08 -11.25
C LYS A 393 23.52 -3.58 -11.13
N VAL A 394 23.28 -2.75 -10.12
CA VAL A 394 22.06 -1.94 -10.00
C VAL A 394 22.43 -0.59 -10.61
N ASN A 395 21.85 -0.27 -11.76
CA ASN A 395 21.90 1.09 -12.32
C ASN A 395 20.85 1.95 -11.62
#